data_69371dcbcbff36c70ac89c4103370305
#
_entry.id   69371dcbcbff36c70ac89c4103370305
#
_cell.length_a   1.000
_cell.length_b   1.000
_cell.length_c   1.000
_cell.angle_alpha   90.00
_cell.angle_beta   90.00
_cell.angle_gamma   90.00
#
_symmetry.space_group_name_H-M   'P 1'
#
loop_
_entity.id
_entity.type
_entity.pdbx_description
1 polymer ?
#
loop_
_entity_poly.entity_id
_entity_poly.type
_entity_poly.pdbx_seq_one_letter_code
_entity_poly.pdbx_strand_id
1 'polypeptide(L)'
;MCTNKCLKSGENVDLFDKLEILSDSAKYDVACTSSGTDRSSGGEGIGNAAACGICHSFAADGRCISLLKVLMSNACVFDCKYCVNRVSNDVRRATFSPRELAELTMNFYRRNYIEGLFLSSAVVGSPDYTCGRMIETLRILREEYRFGGYIHAKAIPGADNALITRLGMLADRMSVNIELPSNNSLQTLAPDKTKESILRPMGLITNKIKESSAELVRYKHAPRFASGGQSTQLIVGATPDSDYQIMSLSAALYKKYELKRVFYSAYIPVVENPLLPAKTTEPPLLREHRLYQADWLLRYYGFDANELLDEKHPFLNPYVDPKCNWALNHMELFPLEINRATKEELLRIPGIGVRSVQRILAARRVSPLSFEDLKKLGVVLKRAQYFITCKGKHLAGLNVNPDRVLGSLISERCQSLLPNMQGEQLSLFDNRITREDVVQCLHGQM
;
A
#
# COMPACT_ATOMS: atom_id res chain seq x y z
N MET A 1 32.96 20.26 20.78
CA MET A 1 32.92 19.29 21.89
C MET A 1 31.57 18.57 21.82
N CYS A 2 31.52 17.45 21.06
CA CYS A 2 30.33 16.60 20.97
C CYS A 2 30.33 15.67 22.18
N THR A 3 29.43 15.93 23.11
CA THR A 3 29.19 15.05 24.25
C THR A 3 28.44 13.81 23.74
N ASN A 4 29.17 12.71 23.64
CA ASN A 4 28.63 11.35 23.54
C ASN A 4 27.64 11.11 24.72
N LYS A 5 26.34 11.27 24.50
CA LYS A 5 25.34 10.61 25.32
C LYS A 5 25.27 9.14 24.89
N CYS A 6 26.25 8.40 25.35
CA CYS A 6 26.31 6.95 25.28
C CYS A 6 25.06 6.38 25.97
N LEU A 7 24.39 5.53 25.26
CA LEU A 7 23.30 4.65 25.70
C LEU A 7 23.52 4.19 27.15
N LYS A 8 22.54 4.41 28.00
CA LYS A 8 22.44 3.67 29.28
C LYS A 8 22.18 2.20 28.92
N SER A 9 23.23 1.46 28.70
CA SER A 9 23.28 0.02 28.69
C SER A 9 23.19 -0.47 30.12
N GLY A 10 22.05 -1.03 30.53
CA GLY A 10 21.99 -1.57 31.88
C GLY A 10 20.68 -2.14 32.36
N GLU A 11 19.62 -2.17 31.55
CA GLU A 11 18.48 -3.00 31.86
C GLU A 11 18.45 -4.19 30.89
N ASN A 12 18.48 -5.39 31.45
CA ASN A 12 18.27 -6.64 30.69
C ASN A 12 16.79 -6.65 30.29
N VAL A 13 16.45 -5.99 29.14
CA VAL A 13 15.09 -5.96 28.62
C VAL A 13 14.75 -7.38 28.22
N ASP A 14 13.74 -7.95 28.89
CA ASP A 14 13.27 -9.31 28.61
C ASP A 14 12.84 -9.45 27.13
N LEU A 15 12.87 -10.67 26.62
CA LEU A 15 12.51 -10.99 25.25
C LEU A 15 11.07 -10.55 24.90
N PHE A 16 10.15 -10.66 25.87
CA PHE A 16 8.77 -10.19 25.71
C PHE A 16 8.66 -8.67 25.62
N ASP A 17 9.39 -7.94 26.45
CA ASP A 17 9.46 -6.48 26.39
C ASP A 17 10.05 -6.00 25.05
N LYS A 18 11.11 -6.68 24.57
CA LYS A 18 11.67 -6.39 23.22
C LYS A 18 10.61 -6.61 22.13
N LEU A 19 9.86 -7.70 22.19
CA LEU A 19 8.83 -8.01 21.23
C LEU A 19 7.71 -6.96 21.24
N GLU A 20 7.24 -6.55 22.41
CA GLU A 20 6.24 -5.50 22.55
C GLU A 20 6.72 -4.18 21.93
N ILE A 21 7.89 -3.68 22.33
CA ILE A 21 8.47 -2.43 21.83
C ILE A 21 8.69 -2.47 20.33
N LEU A 22 9.23 -3.56 19.78
CA LEU A 22 9.66 -3.65 18.39
C LEU A 22 8.51 -4.01 17.44
N SER A 23 7.47 -4.71 17.92
CA SER A 23 6.25 -4.93 17.15
C SER A 23 5.37 -3.67 17.12
N ASP A 24 5.24 -2.94 18.23
CA ASP A 24 4.55 -1.66 18.25
C ASP A 24 5.22 -0.65 17.34
N SER A 25 6.54 -0.57 17.35
CA SER A 25 7.31 0.28 16.43
C SER A 25 7.12 -0.11 14.96
N ALA A 26 6.83 -1.38 14.67
CA ALA A 26 6.62 -1.88 13.30
C ALA A 26 5.21 -1.58 12.74
N LYS A 27 4.24 -1.15 13.55
CA LYS A 27 2.85 -0.95 13.09
C LYS A 27 2.71 0.13 12.01
N TYR A 28 3.61 1.11 11.99
CA TYR A 28 3.64 2.18 10.98
C TYR A 28 4.25 1.74 9.64
N ASP A 29 4.76 0.53 9.55
CA ASP A 29 5.36 -0.03 8.35
C ASP A 29 4.29 -0.83 7.61
N VAL A 30 3.62 -0.19 6.64
CA VAL A 30 2.48 -0.79 5.93
C VAL A 30 2.97 -1.63 4.76
N ALA A 31 3.29 -2.87 5.00
CA ALA A 31 3.50 -3.86 3.93
C ALA A 31 2.41 -4.93 3.90
N CYS A 32 1.41 -4.81 4.76
CA CYS A 32 0.25 -5.71 4.84
C CYS A 32 -0.91 -5.02 5.55
N THR A 33 -2.11 -5.43 5.24
CA THR A 33 -3.32 -5.07 5.98
C THR A 33 -3.30 -5.76 7.34
N SER A 34 -2.87 -5.06 8.39
CA SER A 34 -3.07 -5.52 9.77
C SER A 34 -4.53 -5.34 10.13
N SER A 35 -5.16 -6.33 10.74
CA SER A 35 -6.58 -6.26 11.12
C SER A 35 -6.87 -5.25 12.25
N GLY A 36 -5.85 -4.73 12.94
CA GLY A 36 -6.00 -3.73 14.00
C GLY A 36 -6.97 -4.09 15.13
N THR A 37 -7.37 -5.35 15.22
CA THR A 37 -8.35 -5.79 16.22
C THR A 37 -7.65 -6.06 17.54
N ASP A 38 -7.93 -5.21 18.52
CA ASP A 38 -7.63 -5.44 19.92
C ASP A 38 -8.93 -5.88 20.61
N ARG A 39 -8.96 -7.09 21.18
CA ARG A 39 -10.10 -7.61 21.91
C ARG A 39 -9.61 -8.42 23.12
N SER A 40 -9.82 -7.89 24.31
CA SER A 40 -9.69 -8.67 25.53
C SER A 40 -11.01 -9.38 25.86
N SER A 41 -10.97 -10.66 26.13
CA SER A 41 -12.10 -11.37 26.73
C SER A 41 -12.21 -10.94 28.19
N GLY A 42 -13.24 -10.18 28.54
CA GLY A 42 -13.53 -9.76 29.92
C GLY A 42 -14.01 -10.89 30.79
N GLY A 43 -13.20 -11.94 30.96
CA GLY A 43 -13.41 -13.00 31.98
C GLY A 43 -14.36 -14.13 31.60
N GLU A 44 -15.15 -14.08 30.54
CA GLU A 44 -16.15 -15.12 30.19
C GLU A 44 -15.97 -15.71 28.76
N GLY A 45 -14.82 -15.51 28.10
CA GLY A 45 -14.56 -16.03 26.76
C GLY A 45 -13.18 -16.66 26.61
N ILE A 46 -13.03 -17.61 25.66
CA ILE A 46 -11.75 -18.24 25.33
C ILE A 46 -11.10 -17.43 24.19
N GLY A 47 -9.89 -16.89 24.43
CA GLY A 47 -9.04 -16.24 23.43
C GLY A 47 -8.96 -14.71 23.56
N ASN A 48 -7.74 -14.19 23.54
CA ASN A 48 -7.41 -12.76 23.42
C ASN A 48 -6.86 -12.48 22.05
N ALA A 49 -7.33 -11.42 21.38
CA ALA A 49 -6.71 -10.89 20.18
C ALA A 49 -5.85 -9.70 20.60
N ALA A 50 -4.53 -9.87 20.63
CA ALA A 50 -3.60 -8.77 20.80
C ALA A 50 -3.23 -8.19 19.45
N ALA A 51 -3.26 -6.85 19.34
CA ALA A 51 -2.99 -6.12 18.10
C ALA A 51 -1.51 -6.13 17.70
N CYS A 52 -0.64 -6.88 18.32
CA CYS A 52 0.80 -6.79 18.12
C CYS A 52 1.42 -7.95 17.35
N GLY A 53 2.24 -7.58 16.37
CA GLY A 53 3.29 -8.41 15.80
C GLY A 53 2.88 -9.35 14.66
N ILE A 54 1.62 -9.65 14.44
CA ILE A 54 1.19 -10.53 13.35
C ILE A 54 0.44 -9.73 12.28
N CYS A 55 0.94 -9.77 11.05
CA CYS A 55 0.29 -9.16 9.91
C CYS A 55 -0.10 -10.20 8.86
N HIS A 56 -1.03 -9.84 7.99
CA HIS A 56 -1.51 -10.71 6.94
C HIS A 56 -1.08 -10.18 5.57
N SER A 57 -0.49 -11.05 4.76
CA SER A 57 -0.17 -10.80 3.36
C SER A 57 -0.90 -11.80 2.48
N PHE A 58 -1.18 -11.43 1.22
CA PHE A 58 -1.82 -12.35 0.28
C PHE A 58 -0.78 -12.91 -0.68
N ALA A 59 -0.77 -14.22 -0.80
CA ALA A 59 -0.01 -14.94 -1.83
C ALA A 59 -0.62 -14.72 -3.23
N ALA A 60 0.12 -15.05 -4.27
CA ALA A 60 -0.36 -14.92 -5.66
C ALA A 60 -1.61 -15.78 -5.96
N ASP A 61 -1.80 -16.85 -5.23
CA ASP A 61 -2.96 -17.75 -5.31
C ASP A 61 -4.17 -17.27 -4.47
N GLY A 62 -4.06 -16.11 -3.80
CA GLY A 62 -5.10 -15.49 -2.99
C GLY A 62 -5.19 -16.00 -1.55
N ARG A 63 -4.29 -16.90 -1.11
CA ARG A 63 -4.22 -17.33 0.30
C ARG A 63 -3.71 -16.18 1.18
N CYS A 64 -4.29 -16.07 2.37
CA CYS A 64 -3.80 -15.19 3.42
C CYS A 64 -2.63 -15.84 4.13
N ILE A 65 -1.49 -15.17 4.22
CA ILE A 65 -0.27 -15.60 4.91
C ILE A 65 -0.09 -14.74 6.16
N SER A 66 0.00 -15.38 7.32
CA SER A 66 0.30 -14.70 8.58
C SER A 66 1.81 -14.52 8.75
N LEU A 67 2.26 -13.30 9.02
CA LEU A 67 3.68 -12.96 9.16
C LEU A 67 3.96 -12.37 10.54
N LEU A 68 5.06 -12.79 11.15
CA LEU A 68 5.64 -12.02 12.25
C LEU A 68 6.20 -10.73 11.69
N LYS A 69 5.59 -9.62 12.05
CA LYS A 69 6.02 -8.29 11.63
C LYS A 69 6.69 -7.58 12.79
N VAL A 70 7.99 -7.37 12.67
CA VAL A 70 8.81 -6.83 13.76
C VAL A 70 9.97 -6.02 13.21
N LEU A 71 10.40 -4.99 13.96
CA LEU A 71 11.69 -4.35 13.73
C LEU A 71 12.78 -5.18 14.40
N MET A 72 13.92 -5.32 13.74
CA MET A 72 15.13 -5.84 14.40
C MET A 72 15.62 -4.88 15.49
N SER A 73 15.51 -3.58 15.24
CA SER A 73 15.82 -2.52 16.20
C SER A 73 14.96 -1.28 15.92
N ASN A 74 14.63 -0.53 16.97
CA ASN A 74 14.06 0.81 16.84
C ASN A 74 15.06 1.92 17.25
N ALA A 75 16.31 1.58 17.55
CA ALA A 75 17.39 2.54 17.82
C ALA A 75 17.94 3.09 16.51
N CYS A 76 17.37 4.20 16.01
CA CYS A 76 17.74 4.80 14.74
C CYS A 76 18.78 5.90 14.93
N VAL A 77 19.74 6.02 13.98
CA VAL A 77 20.66 7.15 13.87
C VAL A 77 20.13 8.28 12.97
N PHE A 78 19.07 8.02 12.20
CA PHE A 78 18.44 8.99 11.31
C PHE A 78 17.38 9.84 12.06
N ASP A 79 17.17 11.07 11.58
CA ASP A 79 16.18 11.99 12.16
C ASP A 79 15.02 12.33 11.21
N CYS A 80 14.44 11.30 10.58
CA CYS A 80 13.25 11.48 9.74
C CYS A 80 12.08 12.06 10.54
N LYS A 81 11.62 13.27 10.19
CA LYS A 81 10.68 14.05 10.99
C LYS A 81 9.35 13.36 11.26
N TYR A 82 8.89 12.52 10.33
CA TYR A 82 7.64 11.75 10.46
C TYR A 82 7.77 10.47 11.31
N CYS A 83 8.99 10.05 11.67
CA CYS A 83 9.22 8.73 12.26
C CYS A 83 9.24 8.80 13.80
N VAL A 84 8.47 7.93 14.45
CA VAL A 84 8.49 7.79 15.91
C VAL A 84 9.85 7.33 16.43
N ASN A 85 10.58 6.54 15.62
CA ASN A 85 11.87 5.96 15.99
C ASN A 85 13.08 6.86 15.62
N ARG A 86 12.88 8.12 15.23
CA ARG A 86 13.98 9.03 14.92
C ARG A 86 14.90 9.24 16.12
N VAL A 87 16.16 9.58 15.87
CA VAL A 87 17.19 9.72 16.92
C VAL A 87 16.81 10.75 17.99
N SER A 88 16.15 11.84 17.60
CA SER A 88 15.77 12.93 18.51
C SER A 88 14.54 12.66 19.38
N ASN A 89 13.81 11.56 19.15
CA ASN A 89 12.67 11.19 20.00
C ASN A 89 13.12 10.38 21.21
N ASP A 90 12.60 10.74 22.38
CA ASP A 90 12.78 9.99 23.63
C ASP A 90 11.71 8.89 23.73
N VAL A 91 12.03 7.72 23.16
CA VAL A 91 11.18 6.51 23.19
C VAL A 91 11.98 5.33 23.70
N ARG A 92 11.30 4.36 24.32
CA ARG A 92 11.95 3.10 24.74
C ARG A 92 12.62 2.44 23.53
N ARG A 93 13.91 2.12 23.65
CA ARG A 93 14.71 1.50 22.60
C ARG A 93 14.98 0.04 22.93
N ALA A 94 14.84 -0.81 21.90
CA ALA A 94 15.18 -2.21 21.99
C ALA A 94 15.87 -2.69 20.72
N THR A 95 16.63 -3.77 20.83
CA THR A 95 17.32 -4.40 19.71
C THR A 95 17.39 -5.91 19.95
N PHE A 96 16.92 -6.67 18.97
CA PHE A 96 17.15 -8.11 18.94
C PHE A 96 18.57 -8.41 18.47
N SER A 97 19.21 -9.41 19.05
CA SER A 97 20.31 -10.07 18.38
C SER A 97 19.78 -10.92 17.20
N PRO A 98 20.60 -11.20 16.18
CA PRO A 98 20.18 -12.06 15.07
C PRO A 98 19.64 -13.42 15.54
N ARG A 99 20.26 -14.01 16.55
CA ARG A 99 19.85 -15.30 17.10
C ARG A 99 18.53 -15.23 17.86
N GLU A 100 18.36 -14.24 18.74
CA GLU A 100 17.09 -14.02 19.43
C GLU A 100 15.91 -13.91 18.45
N LEU A 101 16.07 -13.12 17.38
CA LEU A 101 15.01 -12.91 16.40
C LEU A 101 14.74 -14.18 15.58
N ALA A 102 15.78 -14.91 15.22
CA ALA A 102 15.63 -16.17 14.50
C ALA A 102 14.92 -17.23 15.37
N GLU A 103 15.31 -17.37 16.64
CA GLU A 103 14.67 -18.29 17.60
C GLU A 103 13.22 -17.92 17.86
N LEU A 104 12.93 -16.63 18.06
CA LEU A 104 11.57 -16.12 18.22
C LEU A 104 10.71 -16.48 16.99
N THR A 105 11.21 -16.23 15.79
CA THR A 105 10.52 -16.55 14.53
C THR A 105 10.22 -18.05 14.45
N MET A 106 11.20 -18.91 14.76
CA MET A 106 11.02 -20.35 14.74
C MET A 106 10.03 -20.86 15.79
N ASN A 107 10.03 -20.25 16.98
CA ASN A 107 9.08 -20.62 18.05
C ASN A 107 7.63 -20.29 17.65
N PHE A 108 7.39 -19.13 17.02
CA PHE A 108 6.07 -18.76 16.51
C PHE A 108 5.65 -19.66 15.33
N TYR A 109 6.57 -19.98 14.45
CA TYR A 109 6.32 -20.84 13.29
C TYR A 109 5.96 -22.27 13.73
N ARG A 110 6.73 -22.87 14.64
CA ARG A 110 6.48 -24.24 15.17
C ARG A 110 5.13 -24.36 15.87
N ARG A 111 4.64 -23.26 16.45
CA ARG A 111 3.31 -23.18 17.08
C ARG A 111 2.18 -22.83 16.10
N ASN A 112 2.47 -22.75 14.81
CA ASN A 112 1.51 -22.37 13.76
C ASN A 112 0.87 -20.99 13.95
N TYR A 113 1.54 -20.05 14.63
CA TYR A 113 1.05 -18.68 14.76
C TYR A 113 1.34 -17.85 13.52
N ILE A 114 2.42 -18.18 12.80
CA ILE A 114 2.88 -17.48 11.60
C ILE A 114 3.31 -18.48 10.53
N GLU A 115 3.25 -18.03 9.28
CA GLU A 115 3.76 -18.73 8.09
C GLU A 115 5.05 -18.11 7.58
N GLY A 116 5.46 -16.94 8.12
CA GLY A 116 6.64 -16.26 7.67
C GLY A 116 7.05 -15.06 8.54
N LEU A 117 8.09 -14.38 8.07
CA LEU A 117 8.68 -13.21 8.72
C LEU A 117 8.63 -12.01 7.81
N PHE A 118 8.18 -10.86 8.30
CA PHE A 118 8.42 -9.54 7.72
C PHE A 118 9.46 -8.82 8.57
N LEU A 119 10.67 -8.71 8.03
CA LEU A 119 11.82 -8.14 8.72
C LEU A 119 12.13 -6.74 8.20
N SER A 120 12.06 -5.76 9.09
CA SER A 120 12.56 -4.40 8.89
C SER A 120 13.45 -3.98 10.07
N SER A 121 14.06 -2.81 9.98
CA SER A 121 14.87 -2.25 11.07
C SER A 121 14.96 -0.73 10.96
N ALA A 122 15.10 -0.06 12.09
CA ALA A 122 15.73 1.25 12.15
C ALA A 122 17.22 1.11 11.80
N VAL A 123 17.85 2.22 11.39
CA VAL A 123 19.29 2.23 11.04
C VAL A 123 20.12 2.36 12.31
N VAL A 124 20.79 1.28 12.70
CA VAL A 124 21.66 1.22 13.89
C VAL A 124 23.10 1.43 13.46
N GLY A 125 23.75 2.48 13.95
CA GLY A 125 25.14 2.81 13.63
C GLY A 125 25.32 3.21 12.16
N SER A 126 25.21 2.26 11.23
CA SER A 126 25.29 2.52 9.79
C SER A 126 24.30 1.64 9.00
N PRO A 127 23.97 2.01 7.73
CA PRO A 127 23.19 1.18 6.84
C PRO A 127 23.78 -0.22 6.64
N ASP A 128 25.10 -0.31 6.44
CA ASP A 128 25.82 -1.57 6.22
C ASP A 128 25.80 -2.48 7.44
N TYR A 129 26.07 -1.92 8.61
CA TYR A 129 26.00 -2.67 9.87
C TYR A 129 24.60 -3.25 10.08
N THR A 130 23.57 -2.42 9.88
CA THR A 130 22.18 -2.86 10.04
C THR A 130 21.82 -3.96 9.04
N CYS A 131 22.16 -3.76 7.77
CA CYS A 131 21.93 -4.76 6.72
C CYS A 131 22.65 -6.08 7.02
N GLY A 132 23.91 -6.02 7.50
CA GLY A 132 24.69 -7.19 7.92
C GLY A 132 24.02 -7.97 9.04
N ARG A 133 23.45 -7.29 10.02
CA ARG A 133 22.68 -7.92 11.12
C ARG A 133 21.39 -8.60 10.63
N MET A 134 20.68 -7.96 9.71
CA MET A 134 19.50 -8.56 9.07
C MET A 134 19.88 -9.81 8.27
N ILE A 135 20.95 -9.75 7.48
CA ILE A 135 21.47 -10.90 6.73
C ILE A 135 21.81 -12.05 7.67
N GLU A 136 22.46 -11.78 8.78
CA GLU A 136 22.82 -12.83 9.76
C GLU A 136 21.55 -13.49 10.35
N THR A 137 20.51 -12.72 10.65
CA THR A 137 19.21 -13.28 11.09
C THR A 137 18.63 -14.24 10.04
N LEU A 138 18.61 -13.81 8.76
CA LEU A 138 18.08 -14.62 7.68
C LEU A 138 18.96 -15.83 7.38
N ARG A 139 20.27 -15.70 7.52
CA ARG A 139 21.23 -16.82 7.39
C ARG A 139 20.95 -17.90 8.45
N ILE A 140 20.83 -17.51 9.72
CA ILE A 140 20.47 -18.43 10.79
C ILE A 140 19.16 -19.15 10.47
N LEU A 141 18.14 -18.42 10.02
CA LEU A 141 16.85 -19.02 9.65
C LEU A 141 17.00 -20.01 8.50
N ARG A 142 17.64 -19.62 7.39
CA ARG A 142 17.72 -20.44 6.17
C ARG A 142 18.70 -21.60 6.29
N GLU A 143 19.89 -21.36 6.84
CA GLU A 143 20.98 -22.34 6.84
C GLU A 143 20.97 -23.23 8.10
N GLU A 144 20.79 -22.63 9.30
CA GLU A 144 20.84 -23.41 10.55
C GLU A 144 19.49 -24.07 10.86
N TYR A 145 18.38 -23.29 10.81
CA TYR A 145 17.03 -23.82 11.07
C TYR A 145 16.35 -24.44 9.86
N ARG A 146 16.91 -24.29 8.65
CA ARG A 146 16.31 -24.74 7.38
C ARG A 146 14.87 -24.25 7.22
N PHE A 147 14.63 -23.01 7.63
CA PHE A 147 13.31 -22.40 7.60
C PHE A 147 12.80 -22.25 6.15
N GLY A 148 11.75 -22.98 5.81
CA GLY A 148 11.09 -22.95 4.50
C GLY A 148 9.96 -21.91 4.40
N GLY A 149 9.62 -21.19 5.47
CA GLY A 149 8.57 -20.21 5.50
C GLY A 149 8.91 -18.93 4.70
N TYR A 150 7.89 -18.11 4.43
CA TYR A 150 8.03 -16.89 3.64
C TYR A 150 8.81 -15.81 4.40
N ILE A 151 9.74 -15.16 3.71
CA ILE A 151 10.52 -14.03 4.25
C ILE A 151 10.38 -12.81 3.35
N HIS A 152 9.86 -11.73 3.93
CA HIS A 152 9.88 -10.40 3.32
C HIS A 152 10.91 -9.54 4.06
N ALA A 153 11.95 -9.09 3.38
CA ALA A 153 12.98 -8.21 3.95
C ALA A 153 12.89 -6.80 3.39
N LYS A 154 12.95 -5.81 4.26
CA LYS A 154 13.02 -4.40 3.87
C LYS A 154 14.48 -4.00 3.77
N ALA A 155 14.94 -3.70 2.57
CA ALA A 155 16.31 -3.24 2.34
C ALA A 155 16.56 -1.88 3.01
N ILE A 156 17.74 -1.72 3.57
CA ILE A 156 18.16 -0.48 4.22
C ILE A 156 18.69 0.49 3.17
N PRO A 157 18.07 1.70 3.02
CA PRO A 157 18.57 2.71 2.10
C PRO A 157 20.02 3.10 2.42
N GLY A 158 20.87 3.15 1.39
CA GLY A 158 22.29 3.50 1.54
C GLY A 158 23.23 2.35 1.86
N ALA A 159 22.71 1.13 2.07
CA ALA A 159 23.57 -0.05 2.26
C ALA A 159 24.29 -0.44 0.97
N ASP A 160 25.47 -1.09 1.14
CA ASP A 160 26.28 -1.57 0.03
C ASP A 160 25.56 -2.57 -0.86
N ASN A 161 25.87 -2.54 -2.15
CA ASN A 161 25.20 -3.38 -3.16
C ASN A 161 25.42 -4.89 -2.92
N ALA A 162 26.57 -5.30 -2.41
CA ALA A 162 26.85 -6.71 -2.11
C ALA A 162 25.97 -7.19 -0.95
N LEU A 163 25.75 -6.34 0.07
CA LEU A 163 24.87 -6.65 1.19
C LEU A 163 23.40 -6.72 0.73
N ILE A 164 22.95 -5.78 -0.10
CA ILE A 164 21.59 -5.84 -0.69
C ILE A 164 21.40 -7.12 -1.50
N THR A 165 22.42 -7.51 -2.28
CA THR A 165 22.37 -8.74 -3.08
C THR A 165 22.28 -9.96 -2.17
N ARG A 166 23.11 -10.04 -1.12
CA ARG A 166 23.08 -11.15 -0.18
C ARG A 166 21.78 -11.25 0.58
N LEU A 167 21.18 -10.11 0.97
CA LEU A 167 19.88 -10.06 1.61
C LEU A 167 18.79 -10.64 0.70
N GLY A 168 18.81 -10.28 -0.60
CA GLY A 168 17.83 -10.75 -1.59
C GLY A 168 17.93 -12.24 -1.94
N MET A 169 19.11 -12.85 -1.78
CA MET A 169 19.28 -14.30 -1.93
C MET A 169 18.61 -15.10 -0.79
N LEU A 170 18.45 -14.49 0.38
CA LEU A 170 17.85 -15.14 1.56
C LEU A 170 16.35 -14.82 1.71
N ALA A 171 15.86 -13.77 1.04
CA ALA A 171 14.47 -13.31 1.12
C ALA A 171 13.63 -13.77 -0.09
N ASP A 172 12.34 -14.03 0.14
CA ASP A 172 11.39 -14.32 -0.94
C ASP A 172 10.87 -13.03 -1.60
N ARG A 173 10.75 -11.93 -0.83
CA ARG A 173 10.39 -10.60 -1.32
C ARG A 173 11.26 -9.54 -0.68
N MET A 174 11.56 -8.51 -1.46
CA MET A 174 12.23 -7.33 -0.97
C MET A 174 11.36 -6.08 -1.12
N SER A 175 11.57 -5.10 -0.24
CA SER A 175 11.01 -3.76 -0.40
C SER A 175 12.05 -2.69 -0.09
N VAL A 176 11.96 -1.58 -0.80
CA VAL A 176 12.69 -0.34 -0.53
C VAL A 176 11.65 0.76 -0.49
N ASN A 177 11.48 1.42 0.64
CA ASN A 177 10.48 2.48 0.74
C ASN A 177 10.93 3.74 -0.01
N ILE A 178 10.04 4.27 -0.87
CA ILE A 178 10.23 5.58 -1.49
C ILE A 178 9.98 6.72 -0.50
N GLU A 179 9.21 6.45 0.54
CA GLU A 179 8.81 7.30 1.66
C GLU A 179 7.90 8.46 1.24
N LEU A 180 8.37 9.40 0.43
CA LEU A 180 7.66 10.62 0.08
C LEU A 180 7.62 10.83 -1.45
N PRO A 181 6.58 11.52 -1.97
CA PRO A 181 6.35 11.63 -3.41
C PRO A 181 7.39 12.46 -4.15
N SER A 182 7.86 13.55 -3.53
CA SER A 182 8.76 14.50 -4.17
C SER A 182 10.14 14.52 -3.51
N ASN A 183 11.16 14.98 -4.26
CA ASN A 183 12.49 15.16 -3.72
C ASN A 183 12.53 16.26 -2.64
N ASN A 184 11.75 17.31 -2.83
CA ASN A 184 11.65 18.40 -1.85
C ASN A 184 11.08 17.91 -0.52
N SER A 185 9.98 17.13 -0.58
CA SER A 185 9.38 16.52 0.60
C SER A 185 10.36 15.56 1.31
N LEU A 186 11.12 14.79 0.54
CA LEU A 186 12.12 13.86 1.08
C LEU A 186 13.25 14.63 1.80
N GLN A 187 13.81 15.66 1.19
CA GLN A 187 14.87 16.48 1.79
C GLN A 187 14.39 17.20 3.05
N THR A 188 13.15 17.67 3.06
CA THR A 188 12.56 18.37 4.19
C THR A 188 12.30 17.47 5.39
N LEU A 189 11.72 16.28 5.14
CA LEU A 189 11.24 15.41 6.21
C LEU A 189 12.16 14.23 6.53
N ALA A 190 13.07 13.86 5.63
CA ALA A 190 14.02 12.77 5.80
C ALA A 190 15.43 13.16 5.31
N PRO A 191 16.09 14.15 5.93
CA PRO A 191 17.33 14.74 5.43
C PRO A 191 18.48 13.73 5.30
N ASP A 192 18.46 12.66 6.10
CA ASP A 192 19.46 11.58 6.06
C ASP A 192 19.28 10.60 4.89
N LYS A 193 18.18 10.76 4.11
CA LYS A 193 17.88 9.92 2.96
C LYS A 193 17.95 10.73 1.68
N THR A 194 18.67 10.21 0.69
CA THR A 194 18.71 10.79 -0.64
C THR A 194 17.89 9.96 -1.62
N LYS A 195 17.38 10.58 -2.68
CA LYS A 195 16.68 9.88 -3.75
C LYS A 195 17.55 8.75 -4.33
N GLU A 196 18.85 9.00 -4.47
CA GLU A 196 19.81 8.02 -4.96
C GLU A 196 19.93 6.82 -4.01
N SER A 197 20.06 7.05 -2.69
CA SER A 197 20.17 5.98 -1.68
C SER A 197 18.95 5.05 -1.66
N ILE A 198 17.80 5.49 -2.20
CA ILE A 198 16.57 4.72 -2.33
C ILE A 198 16.46 4.05 -3.71
N LEU A 199 16.68 4.81 -4.80
CA LEU A 199 16.45 4.31 -6.16
C LEU A 199 17.54 3.36 -6.65
N ARG A 200 18.79 3.52 -6.17
CA ARG A 200 19.90 2.63 -6.51
C ARG A 200 19.66 1.18 -6.04
N PRO A 201 19.29 0.92 -4.78
CA PRO A 201 18.87 -0.43 -4.35
C PRO A 201 17.67 -0.97 -5.13
N MET A 202 16.66 -0.13 -5.44
CA MET A 202 15.52 -0.56 -6.24
C MET A 202 15.94 -1.06 -7.61
N GLY A 203 16.83 -0.34 -8.29
CA GLY A 203 17.37 -0.73 -9.60
C GLY A 203 18.18 -2.02 -9.53
N LEU A 204 19.05 -2.16 -8.52
CA LEU A 204 19.84 -3.38 -8.28
C LEU A 204 18.93 -4.60 -8.09
N ILE A 205 17.93 -4.49 -7.21
CA ILE A 205 16.97 -5.57 -6.94
C ILE A 205 16.22 -5.97 -8.20
N THR A 206 15.75 -5.00 -9.00
CA THR A 206 15.05 -5.27 -10.28
C THR A 206 15.95 -6.06 -11.24
N ASN A 207 17.20 -5.62 -11.42
CA ASN A 207 18.14 -6.31 -12.31
C ASN A 207 18.43 -7.73 -11.83
N LYS A 208 18.67 -7.92 -10.52
CA LYS A 208 18.91 -9.23 -9.93
C LYS A 208 17.71 -10.18 -10.03
N ILE A 209 16.48 -9.68 -9.91
CA ILE A 209 15.27 -10.48 -10.15
C ILE A 209 15.22 -10.94 -11.62
N LYS A 210 15.52 -10.05 -12.57
CA LYS A 210 15.55 -10.38 -14.00
C LYS A 210 16.64 -11.43 -14.32
N GLU A 211 17.85 -11.22 -13.82
CA GLU A 211 18.96 -12.15 -13.96
C GLU A 211 18.58 -13.54 -13.43
N SER A 212 18.11 -13.62 -12.17
CA SER A 212 17.68 -14.88 -11.55
C SER A 212 16.54 -15.55 -12.31
N SER A 213 15.57 -14.79 -12.81
CA SER A 213 14.48 -15.34 -13.62
C SER A 213 14.97 -15.93 -14.96
N ALA A 214 15.91 -15.26 -15.61
CA ALA A 214 16.53 -15.77 -16.86
C ALA A 214 17.41 -17.01 -16.61
N GLU A 215 18.14 -17.04 -15.49
CA GLU A 215 18.92 -18.21 -15.10
C GLU A 215 18.04 -19.43 -14.78
N LEU A 216 16.91 -19.24 -14.10
CA LEU A 216 15.95 -20.32 -13.80
C LEU A 216 15.32 -20.93 -15.04
N VAL A 217 15.18 -20.17 -16.14
CA VAL A 217 14.77 -20.72 -17.45
C VAL A 217 15.82 -21.66 -18.02
N ARG A 218 17.11 -21.37 -17.82
CA ARG A 218 18.23 -22.18 -18.32
C ARG A 218 18.58 -23.35 -17.39
N TYR A 219 18.55 -23.08 -16.07
CA TYR A 219 18.99 -24.02 -15.04
C TYR A 219 17.93 -24.14 -13.95
N LYS A 220 17.18 -25.23 -13.87
CA LYS A 220 16.08 -25.46 -12.90
C LYS A 220 16.47 -25.27 -11.44
N HIS A 221 17.74 -25.46 -11.11
CA HIS A 221 18.27 -25.38 -9.74
C HIS A 221 19.08 -24.11 -9.47
N ALA A 222 19.03 -23.12 -10.38
CA ALA A 222 19.68 -21.83 -10.15
C ALA A 222 19.15 -21.19 -8.85
N PRO A 223 20.00 -20.47 -8.10
CA PRO A 223 19.58 -19.78 -6.89
C PRO A 223 18.49 -18.75 -7.21
N ARG A 224 17.48 -18.70 -6.35
CA ARG A 224 16.39 -17.73 -6.49
C ARG A 224 16.77 -16.43 -5.77
N PHE A 225 16.49 -15.31 -6.42
CA PHE A 225 16.64 -13.99 -5.83
C PHE A 225 15.28 -13.32 -5.71
N ALA A 226 14.81 -13.04 -4.48
CA ALA A 226 13.56 -12.34 -4.18
C ALA A 226 12.41 -12.72 -5.14
N SER A 227 12.11 -14.02 -5.27
CA SER A 227 11.18 -14.57 -6.27
C SER A 227 9.76 -14.02 -6.17
N GLY A 228 9.33 -13.53 -5.00
CA GLY A 228 8.09 -12.81 -4.77
C GLY A 228 8.08 -11.37 -5.29
N GLY A 229 9.23 -10.91 -5.83
CA GLY A 229 9.38 -9.59 -6.45
C GLY A 229 9.68 -8.47 -5.45
N GLN A 230 9.60 -7.24 -5.97
CA GLN A 230 9.89 -6.01 -5.21
C GLN A 230 8.63 -5.18 -5.01
N SER A 231 8.56 -4.50 -3.86
CA SER A 231 7.52 -3.52 -3.53
C SER A 231 8.11 -2.26 -2.90
N THR A 232 7.31 -1.21 -2.80
CA THR A 232 7.66 0.04 -2.11
C THR A 232 6.50 0.54 -1.27
N GLN A 233 6.77 1.48 -0.37
CA GLN A 233 5.76 2.19 0.43
C GLN A 233 5.96 3.69 0.32
N LEU A 234 4.86 4.42 0.34
CA LEU A 234 4.78 5.87 0.26
C LEU A 234 3.83 6.40 1.33
N ILE A 235 4.24 7.47 2.01
CA ILE A 235 3.44 8.14 3.04
C ILE A 235 2.55 9.18 2.35
N VAL A 236 1.26 9.19 2.71
CA VAL A 236 0.23 10.07 2.15
C VAL A 236 -0.23 11.06 3.20
N GLY A 237 -0.23 12.36 2.87
CA GLY A 237 -0.74 13.40 3.75
C GLY A 237 0.24 13.92 4.79
N ALA A 238 1.50 13.48 4.80
CA ALA A 238 2.56 14.13 5.58
C ALA A 238 3.06 15.43 4.94
N THR A 239 2.82 15.59 3.64
CA THR A 239 3.26 16.72 2.81
C THR A 239 2.12 17.16 1.89
N PRO A 240 2.18 18.40 1.32
CA PRO A 240 1.14 18.91 0.45
C PRO A 240 1.17 18.31 -0.98
N ASP A 241 1.93 17.23 -1.20
CA ASP A 241 2.01 16.57 -2.49
C ASP A 241 0.63 16.09 -2.97
N SER A 242 0.32 16.34 -4.24
CA SER A 242 -0.98 16.00 -4.83
C SER A 242 -1.10 14.50 -5.18
N ASP A 243 -2.34 14.03 -5.37
CA ASP A 243 -2.59 12.65 -5.83
C ASP A 243 -2.07 12.43 -7.24
N TYR A 244 -2.09 13.48 -8.08
CA TYR A 244 -1.49 13.44 -9.42
C TYR A 244 0.01 13.14 -9.37
N GLN A 245 0.76 13.81 -8.47
CA GLN A 245 2.19 13.55 -8.27
C GLN A 245 2.42 12.13 -7.74
N ILE A 246 1.60 11.66 -6.79
CA ILE A 246 1.67 10.33 -6.22
C ILE A 246 1.40 9.26 -7.30
N MET A 247 0.34 9.42 -8.10
CA MET A 247 -0.04 8.44 -9.12
C MET A 247 0.95 8.42 -10.28
N SER A 248 1.45 9.58 -10.72
CA SER A 248 2.48 9.70 -11.74
C SER A 248 3.80 9.04 -11.30
N LEU A 249 4.22 9.26 -10.05
CA LEU A 249 5.36 8.57 -9.48
C LEU A 249 5.13 7.05 -9.44
N SER A 250 3.96 6.60 -8.99
CA SER A 250 3.64 5.17 -8.91
C SER A 250 3.67 4.50 -10.29
N ALA A 251 3.10 5.15 -11.32
CA ALA A 251 3.15 4.67 -12.70
C ALA A 251 4.60 4.56 -13.21
N ALA A 252 5.44 5.57 -12.94
CA ALA A 252 6.84 5.56 -13.31
C ALA A 252 7.63 4.45 -12.59
N LEU A 253 7.35 4.21 -11.31
CA LEU A 253 7.98 3.14 -10.52
C LEU A 253 7.58 1.75 -11.03
N TYR A 254 6.31 1.52 -11.37
CA TYR A 254 5.86 0.27 -11.99
C TYR A 254 6.58 0.02 -13.33
N LYS A 255 6.64 1.04 -14.18
CA LYS A 255 7.28 0.94 -15.50
C LYS A 255 8.78 0.71 -15.41
N LYS A 256 9.48 1.43 -14.53
CA LYS A 256 10.94 1.41 -14.44
C LYS A 256 11.49 0.23 -13.65
N TYR A 257 10.84 -0.10 -12.52
CA TYR A 257 11.36 -1.09 -11.56
C TYR A 257 10.52 -2.36 -11.48
N GLU A 258 9.50 -2.51 -12.34
CA GLU A 258 8.62 -3.68 -12.40
C GLU A 258 8.09 -4.10 -11.01
N LEU A 259 7.75 -3.11 -10.20
CA LEU A 259 7.28 -3.34 -8.84
C LEU A 259 6.00 -4.20 -8.85
N LYS A 260 5.89 -5.08 -7.88
CA LYS A 260 4.65 -5.85 -7.67
C LYS A 260 3.56 -5.00 -7.04
N ARG A 261 3.94 -4.02 -6.19
CA ARG A 261 2.99 -3.12 -5.53
C ARG A 261 3.67 -1.86 -4.99
N VAL A 262 2.97 -0.75 -5.08
CA VAL A 262 3.17 0.45 -4.28
C VAL A 262 2.17 0.40 -3.13
N PHE A 263 2.63 0.55 -1.89
CA PHE A 263 1.79 0.68 -0.71
C PHE A 263 1.65 2.15 -0.37
N TYR A 264 0.43 2.60 -0.21
CA TYR A 264 0.09 3.93 0.28
C TYR A 264 -0.22 3.83 1.76
N SER A 265 0.32 4.74 2.56
CA SER A 265 0.11 4.76 4.00
C SER A 265 -0.33 6.15 4.42
N ALA A 266 -1.55 6.29 4.88
CA ALA A 266 -2.01 7.53 5.48
C ALA A 266 -1.10 7.90 6.65
N TYR A 267 -0.63 9.15 6.67
CA TYR A 267 0.20 9.65 7.75
C TYR A 267 -0.60 9.71 9.05
N ILE A 268 -0.09 9.05 10.07
CA ILE A 268 -0.62 9.13 11.43
C ILE A 268 0.24 10.13 12.21
N PRO A 269 -0.33 11.25 12.71
CA PRO A 269 0.42 12.27 13.41
C PRO A 269 0.86 11.80 14.81
N VAL A 270 2.01 11.13 14.89
CA VAL A 270 2.58 10.61 16.15
C VAL A 270 3.66 11.53 16.73
N VAL A 271 4.19 12.43 15.90
CA VAL A 271 5.29 13.33 16.25
C VAL A 271 4.81 14.78 16.12
N GLU A 272 5.12 15.61 17.11
CA GLU A 272 4.88 17.05 17.04
C GLU A 272 6.03 17.73 16.29
N ASN A 273 5.73 18.32 15.14
CA ASN A 273 6.71 19.01 14.31
C ASN A 273 6.00 20.06 13.44
N PRO A 274 6.51 21.31 13.35
CA PRO A 274 5.90 22.37 12.54
C PRO A 274 5.78 22.07 11.04
N LEU A 275 6.59 21.11 10.54
CA LEU A 275 6.60 20.70 9.13
C LEU A 275 5.60 19.58 8.82
N LEU A 276 4.87 19.11 9.82
CA LEU A 276 3.95 17.98 9.73
C LEU A 276 2.55 18.39 10.21
N PRO A 277 1.51 17.69 9.79
CA PRO A 277 0.17 17.86 10.34
C PRO A 277 0.16 17.74 11.87
N ALA A 278 -0.66 18.54 12.52
CA ALA A 278 -0.81 18.53 13.98
C ALA A 278 -1.28 17.16 14.50
N LYS A 279 -0.94 16.83 15.74
CA LYS A 279 -1.36 15.55 16.36
C LYS A 279 -2.87 15.34 16.43
N THR A 280 -3.64 16.42 16.39
CA THR A 280 -5.11 16.40 16.36
C THR A 280 -5.68 16.16 14.98
N THR A 281 -4.83 16.16 13.92
CA THR A 281 -5.27 15.92 12.54
C THR A 281 -5.58 14.44 12.36
N GLU A 282 -6.76 14.15 11.84
CA GLU A 282 -7.13 12.77 11.50
C GLU A 282 -6.32 12.24 10.30
N PRO A 283 -5.89 10.97 10.35
CA PRO A 283 -5.19 10.36 9.21
C PRO A 283 -6.06 10.36 7.95
N PRO A 284 -5.52 10.69 6.76
CA PRO A 284 -6.29 10.78 5.52
C PRO A 284 -6.62 9.39 4.93
N LEU A 285 -7.36 8.58 5.67
CA LEU A 285 -7.70 7.19 5.31
C LEU A 285 -8.53 7.09 4.02
N LEU A 286 -9.43 8.05 3.79
CA LEU A 286 -10.22 8.06 2.56
C LEU A 286 -9.33 8.32 1.34
N ARG A 287 -8.38 9.25 1.46
CA ARG A 287 -7.40 9.55 0.40
C ARG A 287 -6.51 8.34 0.11
N GLU A 288 -6.02 7.66 1.14
CA GLU A 288 -5.30 6.39 1.00
C GLU A 288 -6.14 5.37 0.22
N HIS A 289 -7.41 5.19 0.62
CA HIS A 289 -8.32 4.27 -0.05
C HIS A 289 -8.55 4.62 -1.52
N ARG A 290 -8.71 5.90 -1.86
CA ARG A 290 -8.86 6.37 -3.25
C ARG A 290 -7.59 6.12 -4.08
N LEU A 291 -6.42 6.33 -3.50
CA LEU A 291 -5.15 6.01 -4.15
C LEU A 291 -5.02 4.52 -4.45
N TYR A 292 -5.41 3.63 -3.52
CA TYR A 292 -5.45 2.20 -3.80
C TYR A 292 -6.44 1.84 -4.92
N GLN A 293 -7.58 2.51 -5.00
CA GLN A 293 -8.53 2.31 -6.09
C GLN A 293 -7.95 2.77 -7.44
N ALA A 294 -7.30 3.93 -7.48
CA ALA A 294 -6.63 4.44 -8.68
C ALA A 294 -5.45 3.55 -9.10
N ASP A 295 -4.61 3.11 -8.16
CA ASP A 295 -3.52 2.14 -8.39
C ASP A 295 -4.04 0.84 -9.05
N TRP A 296 -5.20 0.37 -8.60
CA TRP A 296 -5.85 -0.80 -9.18
C TRP A 296 -6.24 -0.59 -10.64
N LEU A 297 -6.70 0.63 -10.99
CA LEU A 297 -7.03 1.00 -12.37
C LEU A 297 -5.79 1.01 -13.25
N LEU A 298 -4.66 1.57 -12.77
CA LEU A 298 -3.40 1.56 -13.53
C LEU A 298 -2.94 0.13 -13.83
N ARG A 299 -2.96 -0.74 -12.82
CA ARG A 299 -2.35 -2.07 -12.94
C ARG A 299 -3.19 -3.11 -13.68
N TYR A 300 -4.50 -3.00 -13.64
CA TYR A 300 -5.38 -4.09 -14.11
C TYR A 300 -6.43 -3.64 -15.13
N TYR A 301 -6.69 -2.35 -15.27
CA TYR A 301 -7.74 -1.83 -16.15
C TYR A 301 -7.20 -1.06 -17.34
N GLY A 302 -5.88 -0.87 -17.42
CA GLY A 302 -5.24 -0.17 -18.54
C GLY A 302 -5.50 1.34 -18.55
N PHE A 303 -5.68 1.95 -17.37
CA PHE A 303 -5.71 3.39 -17.24
C PHE A 303 -4.30 3.95 -17.13
N ASP A 304 -4.07 5.13 -17.69
CA ASP A 304 -2.89 5.94 -17.41
C ASP A 304 -3.16 6.92 -16.27
N ALA A 305 -2.10 7.32 -15.55
CA ALA A 305 -2.24 8.28 -14.45
C ALA A 305 -2.82 9.62 -14.93
N ASN A 306 -2.40 10.06 -16.13
CA ASN A 306 -2.86 11.30 -16.75
C ASN A 306 -4.32 11.25 -17.25
N GLU A 307 -4.91 10.07 -17.37
CA GLU A 307 -6.35 9.92 -17.65
C GLU A 307 -7.19 10.14 -16.40
N LEU A 308 -6.65 9.81 -15.21
CA LEU A 308 -7.37 9.90 -13.95
C LEU A 308 -7.23 11.28 -13.32
N LEU A 309 -6.08 11.94 -13.48
CA LEU A 309 -5.70 13.19 -12.83
C LEU A 309 -4.80 14.01 -13.75
N ASP A 310 -4.83 15.32 -13.59
CA ASP A 310 -3.98 16.28 -14.27
C ASP A 310 -3.55 17.43 -13.34
N GLU A 311 -2.83 18.42 -13.86
CA GLU A 311 -2.38 19.58 -13.07
C GLU A 311 -3.55 20.49 -12.64
N LYS A 312 -4.65 20.50 -13.39
CA LYS A 312 -5.85 21.30 -13.06
C LYS A 312 -6.73 20.61 -12.03
N HIS A 313 -6.75 19.27 -12.07
CA HIS A 313 -7.53 18.41 -11.17
C HIS A 313 -6.61 17.41 -10.49
N PRO A 314 -5.74 17.89 -9.56
CA PRO A 314 -4.65 17.09 -9.05
C PRO A 314 -5.04 16.13 -7.90
N PHE A 315 -6.30 16.13 -7.45
CA PHE A 315 -6.78 15.31 -6.35
C PHE A 315 -7.91 14.38 -6.77
N LEU A 316 -7.94 13.17 -6.20
CA LEU A 316 -9.02 12.21 -6.41
C LEU A 316 -10.30 12.66 -5.72
N ASN A 317 -11.42 12.39 -6.37
CA ASN A 317 -12.74 12.77 -5.85
C ASN A 317 -13.05 11.99 -4.55
N PRO A 318 -13.40 12.67 -3.44
CA PRO A 318 -13.73 12.00 -2.20
C PRO A 318 -15.10 11.29 -2.24
N TYR A 319 -16.05 11.78 -3.03
CA TYR A 319 -17.45 11.30 -3.02
C TYR A 319 -17.64 10.05 -3.88
N VAL A 320 -16.95 9.95 -5.01
CA VAL A 320 -17.05 8.82 -5.93
C VAL A 320 -15.70 8.15 -6.13
N ASP A 321 -15.71 6.87 -6.50
CA ASP A 321 -14.46 6.18 -6.80
C ASP A 321 -13.80 6.69 -8.10
N PRO A 322 -12.47 6.55 -8.26
CA PRO A 322 -11.75 7.13 -9.40
C PRO A 322 -12.27 6.68 -10.76
N LYS A 323 -12.73 5.44 -10.90
CA LYS A 323 -13.30 4.93 -12.15
C LYS A 323 -14.65 5.59 -12.48
N CYS A 324 -15.47 5.77 -11.44
CA CYS A 324 -16.75 6.43 -11.57
C CYS A 324 -16.56 7.92 -11.91
N ASN A 325 -15.62 8.59 -11.23
CA ASN A 325 -15.29 9.98 -11.52
C ASN A 325 -14.80 10.15 -12.97
N TRP A 326 -13.93 9.27 -13.43
CA TRP A 326 -13.48 9.28 -14.82
C TRP A 326 -14.64 9.13 -15.80
N ALA A 327 -15.55 8.16 -15.58
CA ALA A 327 -16.68 7.92 -16.46
C ALA A 327 -17.69 9.09 -16.49
N LEU A 328 -17.89 9.76 -15.35
CA LEU A 328 -18.73 10.96 -15.27
C LEU A 328 -18.15 12.13 -16.06
N ASN A 329 -16.81 12.24 -16.09
CA ASN A 329 -16.12 13.28 -16.85
C ASN A 329 -15.99 12.95 -18.35
N HIS A 330 -16.35 11.73 -18.77
CA HIS A 330 -16.28 11.25 -20.15
C HIS A 330 -17.64 10.68 -20.59
N MET A 331 -18.72 11.38 -20.24
CA MET A 331 -20.09 10.93 -20.59
C MET A 331 -20.34 10.84 -22.09
N GLU A 332 -19.54 11.55 -22.90
CA GLU A 332 -19.58 11.46 -24.36
C GLU A 332 -19.21 10.07 -24.91
N LEU A 333 -18.50 9.25 -24.14
CA LEU A 333 -18.15 7.87 -24.48
C LEU A 333 -19.29 6.88 -24.16
N PHE A 334 -20.31 7.32 -23.45
CA PHE A 334 -21.39 6.46 -22.94
C PHE A 334 -22.76 6.85 -23.54
N PRO A 335 -23.70 5.93 -23.63
CA PRO A 335 -23.66 4.54 -23.15
C PRO A 335 -22.95 3.57 -24.11
N LEU A 336 -22.32 2.53 -23.57
CA LEU A 336 -21.70 1.46 -24.34
C LEU A 336 -22.61 0.24 -24.47
N GLU A 337 -22.73 -0.30 -25.69
CA GLU A 337 -23.51 -1.53 -25.91
C GLU A 337 -22.70 -2.77 -25.47
N ILE A 338 -23.14 -3.44 -24.40
CA ILE A 338 -22.46 -4.58 -23.77
C ILE A 338 -22.11 -5.69 -24.75
N ASN A 339 -23.02 -5.94 -25.70
CA ASN A 339 -22.88 -7.03 -26.65
C ASN A 339 -21.84 -6.74 -27.76
N ARG A 340 -21.37 -5.49 -27.88
CA ARG A 340 -20.43 -5.05 -28.94
C ARG A 340 -19.13 -4.46 -28.37
N ALA A 341 -19.20 -3.85 -27.22
CA ALA A 341 -18.05 -3.14 -26.61
C ALA A 341 -16.79 -4.02 -26.52
N THR A 342 -15.63 -3.45 -26.78
CA THR A 342 -14.33 -4.10 -26.65
C THR A 342 -14.02 -4.43 -25.19
N LYS A 343 -12.96 -5.21 -24.95
CA LYS A 343 -12.50 -5.50 -23.60
C LYS A 343 -12.09 -4.22 -22.87
N GLU A 344 -11.40 -3.33 -23.55
CA GLU A 344 -10.90 -2.05 -23.06
C GLU A 344 -12.05 -1.13 -22.68
N GLU A 345 -13.07 -0.99 -23.53
CA GLU A 345 -14.27 -0.22 -23.24
C GLU A 345 -15.06 -0.80 -22.07
N LEU A 346 -15.24 -2.11 -21.99
CA LEU A 346 -15.90 -2.76 -20.85
C LEU A 346 -15.18 -2.49 -19.53
N LEU A 347 -13.84 -2.42 -19.54
CA LEU A 347 -13.04 -2.10 -18.36
C LEU A 347 -13.21 -0.64 -17.91
N ARG A 348 -13.65 0.27 -18.78
CA ARG A 348 -13.92 1.68 -18.47
C ARG A 348 -15.27 1.88 -17.73
N ILE A 349 -16.20 0.93 -17.84
CA ILE A 349 -17.56 1.05 -17.28
C ILE A 349 -17.53 0.88 -15.75
N PRO A 350 -18.05 1.86 -14.96
CA PRO A 350 -18.26 1.70 -13.52
C PRO A 350 -19.09 0.45 -13.20
N GLY A 351 -18.73 -0.27 -12.15
CA GLY A 351 -19.44 -1.49 -11.75
C GLY A 351 -19.09 -2.77 -12.54
N ILE A 352 -18.24 -2.67 -13.56
CA ILE A 352 -17.72 -3.82 -14.31
C ILE A 352 -16.24 -4.03 -13.97
N GLY A 353 -15.93 -5.17 -13.36
CA GLY A 353 -14.57 -5.55 -12.99
C GLY A 353 -13.93 -6.50 -13.99
N VAL A 354 -12.63 -6.74 -13.87
CA VAL A 354 -11.84 -7.63 -14.77
C VAL A 354 -12.49 -9.02 -14.91
N ARG A 355 -12.92 -9.62 -13.79
CA ARG A 355 -13.61 -10.92 -13.82
C ARG A 355 -14.96 -10.86 -14.54
N SER A 356 -15.73 -9.79 -14.34
CA SER A 356 -17.01 -9.60 -15.03
C SER A 356 -16.79 -9.40 -16.53
N VAL A 357 -15.77 -8.64 -16.94
CA VAL A 357 -15.40 -8.50 -18.37
C VAL A 357 -15.10 -9.85 -19.00
N GLN A 358 -14.29 -10.70 -18.37
CA GLN A 358 -13.99 -12.04 -18.90
C GLN A 358 -15.25 -12.88 -19.07
N ARG A 359 -16.17 -12.85 -18.09
CA ARG A 359 -17.44 -13.57 -18.14
C ARG A 359 -18.37 -13.03 -19.24
N ILE A 360 -18.45 -11.69 -19.38
CA ILE A 360 -19.24 -11.03 -20.44
C ILE A 360 -18.72 -11.45 -21.81
N LEU A 361 -17.40 -11.36 -22.04
CA LEU A 361 -16.79 -11.73 -23.31
C LEU A 361 -16.99 -13.21 -23.68
N ALA A 362 -17.02 -14.10 -22.69
CA ALA A 362 -17.33 -15.50 -22.91
C ALA A 362 -18.82 -15.74 -23.20
N ALA A 363 -19.70 -15.18 -22.37
CA ALA A 363 -21.15 -15.43 -22.44
C ALA A 363 -21.80 -14.85 -23.71
N ARG A 364 -21.41 -13.65 -24.15
CA ARG A 364 -21.98 -13.00 -25.34
C ARG A 364 -21.66 -13.72 -26.66
N ARG A 365 -20.67 -14.65 -26.67
CA ARG A 365 -20.40 -15.53 -27.82
C ARG A 365 -21.51 -16.55 -28.06
N VAL A 366 -22.24 -16.90 -27.02
CA VAL A 366 -23.32 -17.87 -27.05
C VAL A 366 -24.67 -17.19 -27.36
N SER A 367 -24.97 -16.09 -26.67
CA SER A 367 -26.21 -15.35 -26.90
C SER A 367 -26.07 -13.88 -26.49
N PRO A 368 -26.81 -12.96 -27.10
CA PRO A 368 -26.85 -11.56 -26.69
C PRO A 368 -27.36 -11.40 -25.25
N LEU A 369 -26.56 -10.72 -24.42
CA LEU A 369 -26.82 -10.54 -22.99
C LEU A 369 -27.88 -9.49 -22.71
N SER A 370 -28.69 -9.74 -21.68
CA SER A 370 -29.64 -8.82 -21.06
C SER A 370 -29.08 -8.25 -19.73
N PHE A 371 -29.77 -7.27 -19.15
CA PHE A 371 -29.41 -6.76 -17.82
C PHE A 371 -29.48 -7.82 -16.71
N GLU A 372 -30.40 -8.77 -16.81
CA GLU A 372 -30.50 -9.90 -15.87
C GLU A 372 -29.30 -10.82 -15.95
N ASP A 373 -28.81 -11.09 -17.17
CA ASP A 373 -27.61 -11.90 -17.38
C ASP A 373 -26.37 -11.21 -16.80
N LEU A 374 -26.26 -9.90 -16.99
CA LEU A 374 -25.16 -9.11 -16.43
C LEU A 374 -25.08 -9.20 -14.90
N LYS A 375 -26.24 -9.19 -14.21
CA LYS A 375 -26.31 -9.38 -12.76
C LYS A 375 -25.75 -10.74 -12.34
N LYS A 376 -26.11 -11.82 -13.06
CA LYS A 376 -25.60 -13.18 -12.83
C LYS A 376 -24.10 -13.29 -13.09
N LEU A 377 -23.56 -12.51 -14.05
CA LEU A 377 -22.14 -12.46 -14.39
C LEU A 377 -21.29 -11.64 -13.39
N GLY A 378 -21.93 -11.05 -12.36
CA GLY A 378 -21.25 -10.31 -11.30
C GLY A 378 -21.02 -8.82 -11.62
N VAL A 379 -21.82 -8.25 -12.52
CA VAL A 379 -21.85 -6.81 -12.78
C VAL A 379 -22.62 -6.09 -11.66
N VAL A 380 -22.06 -5.01 -11.13
CA VAL A 380 -22.73 -4.15 -10.14
C VAL A 380 -23.68 -3.21 -10.89
N LEU A 381 -24.89 -3.70 -11.23
CA LEU A 381 -25.87 -2.96 -12.04
C LEU A 381 -26.24 -1.60 -11.45
N LYS A 382 -26.30 -1.47 -10.11
CA LYS A 382 -26.55 -0.18 -9.44
C LYS A 382 -25.62 0.94 -9.94
N ARG A 383 -24.42 0.60 -10.41
CA ARG A 383 -23.44 1.54 -10.98
C ARG A 383 -23.42 1.51 -12.50
N ALA A 384 -23.39 0.31 -13.10
CA ALA A 384 -23.18 0.15 -14.53
C ALA A 384 -24.36 0.62 -15.38
N GLN A 385 -25.60 0.56 -14.89
CA GLN A 385 -26.82 0.83 -15.64
C GLN A 385 -26.87 2.20 -16.33
N TYR A 386 -26.18 3.19 -15.79
CA TYR A 386 -26.12 4.55 -16.35
C TYR A 386 -25.18 4.68 -17.55
N PHE A 387 -24.28 3.73 -17.73
CA PHE A 387 -23.19 3.78 -18.70
C PHE A 387 -23.31 2.72 -19.80
N ILE A 388 -24.39 1.92 -19.80
CA ILE A 388 -24.52 0.78 -20.70
C ILE A 388 -25.90 0.67 -21.35
N THR A 389 -25.91 0.03 -22.52
CA THR A 389 -27.10 -0.52 -23.14
C THR A 389 -26.98 -2.04 -23.32
N CYS A 390 -28.11 -2.73 -23.34
CA CYS A 390 -28.22 -4.13 -23.71
C CYS A 390 -29.22 -4.25 -24.86
N LYS A 391 -28.79 -4.81 -26.00
CA LYS A 391 -29.62 -4.93 -27.22
C LYS A 391 -30.18 -3.58 -27.68
N GLY A 392 -29.34 -2.53 -27.57
CA GLY A 392 -29.71 -1.16 -27.95
C GLY A 392 -30.68 -0.43 -27.01
N LYS A 393 -30.98 -1.00 -25.85
CA LYS A 393 -31.94 -0.41 -24.90
C LYS A 393 -31.28 -0.11 -23.55
N HIS A 394 -31.65 1.00 -22.94
CA HIS A 394 -31.36 1.27 -21.54
C HIS A 394 -32.23 0.43 -20.60
N LEU A 395 -31.85 0.34 -19.34
CA LEU A 395 -32.68 -0.25 -18.31
C LEU A 395 -33.99 0.54 -18.21
N ALA A 396 -35.16 -0.16 -18.16
CA ALA A 396 -36.46 0.46 -18.14
C ALA A 396 -36.60 1.43 -16.95
N GLY A 397 -37.12 2.62 -17.22
CA GLY A 397 -37.33 3.67 -16.22
C GLY A 397 -36.08 4.44 -15.78
N LEU A 398 -34.92 4.18 -16.40
CA LEU A 398 -33.69 4.87 -16.06
C LEU A 398 -33.68 6.30 -16.62
N ASN A 399 -33.47 7.28 -15.75
CA ASN A 399 -33.18 8.64 -16.15
C ASN A 399 -31.67 8.88 -16.16
N VAL A 400 -31.10 9.14 -17.34
CA VAL A 400 -29.66 9.30 -17.57
C VAL A 400 -29.23 10.79 -17.48
N ASN A 401 -30.02 11.62 -16.81
CA ASN A 401 -29.58 12.98 -16.52
C ASN A 401 -28.32 12.94 -15.63
N PRO A 402 -27.23 13.58 -16.05
CA PRO A 402 -25.95 13.57 -15.33
C PRO A 402 -26.06 13.92 -13.84
N ASP A 403 -26.82 14.95 -13.48
CA ASP A 403 -26.98 15.39 -12.09
C ASP A 403 -27.64 14.33 -11.20
N ARG A 404 -28.63 13.61 -11.77
CA ARG A 404 -29.28 12.49 -11.08
C ARG A 404 -28.39 11.25 -11.01
N VAL A 405 -27.57 11.03 -12.03
CA VAL A 405 -26.59 9.91 -12.03
C VAL A 405 -25.60 10.10 -10.89
N LEU A 406 -25.03 11.29 -10.71
CA LEU A 406 -24.12 11.59 -9.61
C LEU A 406 -24.77 11.32 -8.25
N GLY A 407 -25.96 11.90 -8.01
CA GLY A 407 -26.70 11.70 -6.75
C GLY A 407 -27.01 10.24 -6.44
N SER A 408 -27.25 9.41 -7.50
CA SER A 408 -27.51 7.97 -7.34
C SER A 408 -26.25 7.13 -7.13
N LEU A 409 -25.09 7.65 -7.49
CA LEU A 409 -23.79 6.96 -7.37
C LEU A 409 -23.09 7.26 -6.05
N ILE A 410 -23.40 8.40 -5.43
CA ILE A 410 -22.91 8.75 -4.10
C ILE A 410 -23.56 7.81 -3.08
N SER A 411 -22.76 7.18 -2.24
CA SER A 411 -23.28 6.29 -1.19
C SER A 411 -24.08 7.08 -0.16
N GLU A 412 -25.09 6.45 0.45
CA GLU A 412 -25.90 7.06 1.53
C GLU A 412 -25.03 7.61 2.67
N ARG A 413 -23.90 6.95 2.95
CA ARG A 413 -22.91 7.39 3.93
C ARG A 413 -22.18 8.66 3.52
N CYS A 414 -21.98 8.88 2.21
CA CYS A 414 -21.38 10.12 1.69
C CYS A 414 -22.45 11.21 1.47
N GLN A 415 -23.72 10.86 1.28
CA GLN A 415 -24.80 11.83 1.19
C GLN A 415 -25.00 12.62 2.50
N SER A 416 -24.78 11.99 3.65
CA SER A 416 -24.84 12.67 4.95
C SER A 416 -23.64 13.61 5.21
N LEU A 417 -22.59 13.50 4.42
CA LEU A 417 -21.37 14.34 4.49
C LEU A 417 -21.40 15.50 3.49
N LEU A 418 -22.39 15.51 2.57
CA LEU A 418 -22.59 16.63 1.67
C LEU A 418 -23.15 17.81 2.47
N PRO A 419 -22.54 19.01 2.41
CA PRO A 419 -23.16 20.22 2.94
C PRO A 419 -24.54 20.36 2.29
N ASN A 420 -25.57 20.72 3.08
CA ASN A 420 -26.96 20.84 2.67
C ASN A 420 -27.09 21.36 1.23
N MET A 421 -27.40 20.46 0.30
CA MET A 421 -27.56 20.76 -1.12
C MET A 421 -28.87 21.47 -1.44
N GLN A 422 -29.43 22.27 -0.52
CA GLN A 422 -30.52 23.17 -0.81
C GLN A 422 -29.96 24.46 -1.41
N GLY A 423 -29.56 24.39 -2.68
CA GLY A 423 -29.34 25.59 -3.48
C GLY A 423 -28.08 25.69 -4.34
N GLU A 424 -27.08 24.85 -4.17
CA GLU A 424 -25.91 24.87 -5.09
C GLU A 424 -25.90 23.62 -5.98
N GLN A 425 -26.02 23.86 -7.27
CA GLN A 425 -25.93 22.86 -8.30
C GLN A 425 -24.47 22.38 -8.39
N LEU A 426 -24.21 21.15 -7.88
CA LEU A 426 -22.92 20.50 -8.14
C LEU A 426 -22.80 20.24 -9.65
N SER A 427 -21.95 21.02 -10.31
CA SER A 427 -21.66 20.79 -11.72
C SER A 427 -20.87 19.47 -11.86
N LEU A 428 -21.35 18.56 -12.68
CA LEU A 428 -20.67 17.31 -13.04
C LEU A 428 -19.30 17.54 -13.69
N PHE A 429 -19.13 18.69 -14.28
CA PHE A 429 -17.95 19.10 -15.05
C PHE A 429 -17.00 19.96 -14.21
N ASP A 430 -17.42 20.38 -13.03
CA ASP A 430 -16.58 21.15 -12.14
C ASP A 430 -15.90 20.22 -11.14
N ASN A 431 -14.78 19.65 -11.57
CA ASN A 431 -13.88 18.91 -10.71
C ASN A 431 -13.11 19.85 -9.73
N ARG A 432 -13.61 21.04 -9.49
CA ARG A 432 -13.05 21.95 -8.52
C ARG A 432 -13.29 21.37 -7.14
N ILE A 433 -12.33 20.55 -6.74
CA ILE A 433 -12.16 20.26 -5.32
C ILE A 433 -11.90 21.61 -4.68
N THR A 434 -12.80 22.05 -3.81
CA THR A 434 -12.64 23.33 -3.11
C THR A 434 -11.40 23.24 -2.21
N ARG A 435 -10.86 24.40 -1.81
CA ARG A 435 -9.76 24.44 -0.84
C ARG A 435 -10.16 23.76 0.48
N GLU A 436 -11.44 23.77 0.82
CA GLU A 436 -12.01 23.08 1.98
C GLU A 436 -12.05 21.57 1.77
N ASP A 437 -12.40 21.06 0.59
CA ASP A 437 -12.36 19.63 0.29
C ASP A 437 -10.93 19.09 0.34
N VAL A 438 -9.95 19.86 -0.13
CA VAL A 438 -8.53 19.51 -0.04
C VAL A 438 -8.09 19.49 1.42
N VAL A 439 -8.47 20.49 2.21
CA VAL A 439 -8.17 20.57 3.64
C VAL A 439 -8.84 19.42 4.38
N GLN A 440 -10.10 19.12 4.10
CA GLN A 440 -10.84 18.01 4.71
C GLN A 440 -10.26 16.65 4.31
N CYS A 441 -9.88 16.45 3.05
CA CYS A 441 -9.16 15.24 2.61
C CYS A 441 -7.78 15.11 3.25
N LEU A 442 -7.06 16.22 3.41
CA LEU A 442 -5.74 16.23 4.07
C LEU A 442 -5.87 16.02 5.58
N HIS A 443 -6.98 16.45 6.19
CA HIS A 443 -7.22 16.33 7.63
C HIS A 443 -8.06 15.10 8.01
N GLY A 444 -8.49 14.27 7.04
CA GLY A 444 -9.27 13.06 7.32
C GLY A 444 -10.66 13.33 7.90
N GLN A 445 -11.23 14.50 7.67
CA GLN A 445 -12.53 14.93 8.22
C GLN A 445 -13.71 14.62 7.29
N MET A 446 -13.55 13.66 6.36
CA MET A 446 -14.68 13.13 5.57
C MET A 446 -14.89 11.65 5.74
#